data_65f387012e2367b885c3e8ed94d7399f
#
_entry.id   65f387012e2367b885c3e8ed94d7399f
#
_cell.length_a   1.000
_cell.length_b   1.000
_cell.length_c   1.000
_cell.angle_alpha   90.00
_cell.angle_beta   90.00
_cell.angle_gamma   90.00
#
_symmetry.space_group_name_H-M   'P 1'
#
loop_
_entity.id
_entity.type
_entity.pdbx_description
1 polymer ?
#
loop_
_entity_poly.entity_id
_entity_poly.type
_entity_poly.pdbx_seq_one_letter_code
_entity_poly.pdbx_strand_id
1 'polypeptide(L)'
;IKVFCYLDYDERPVATTLEPDIMLGEFRLLQVAEVNEFGAFMQWGLEKHLLVPFREQRDKMKEGQWYVIHCYLDERSGRLVGSNKLDRFLSNDSVDLKEWEQVDLVVTRQTDLGWEVIVNERHKGLVYFNEVFKPINIGDVIPGCVKTIRKDNKLDISLQPLGSKVLEPAAKKIYEVLKENGGFLGLHDKSAPEEIRDVFQMSKKTFKKGLGTLYKERKIKIEPDGITILE
;
A
#
# COMPACT_ATOMS: atom_id res chain seq x y z
N ILE A 1 13.17 18.49 -27.19
CA ILE A 1 12.42 18.94 -26.00
C ILE A 1 11.16 18.06 -25.93
N LYS A 2 10.92 17.43 -24.76
CA LYS A 2 9.68 16.71 -24.48
C LYS A 2 8.58 17.74 -24.18
N VAL A 3 7.42 17.58 -24.77
CA VAL A 3 6.27 18.46 -24.55
C VAL A 3 5.02 17.61 -24.27
N PHE A 4 4.12 18.17 -23.48
CA PHE A 4 2.79 17.61 -23.26
C PHE A 4 1.80 18.37 -24.16
N CYS A 5 0.94 17.61 -24.87
CA CYS A 5 -0.05 18.19 -25.78
C CYS A 5 -1.46 17.95 -25.25
N TYR A 6 -2.30 18.98 -25.29
CA TYR A 6 -3.72 18.90 -24.92
C TYR A 6 -4.56 19.90 -25.72
N LEU A 7 -5.88 19.81 -25.63
CA LEU A 7 -6.79 20.76 -26.26
C LEU A 7 -7.19 21.86 -25.28
N ASP A 8 -7.04 23.12 -25.69
CA ASP A 8 -7.50 24.27 -24.93
C ASP A 8 -9.05 24.41 -24.93
N TYR A 9 -9.56 25.55 -24.42
CA TYR A 9 -11.00 25.82 -24.37
C TYR A 9 -11.62 25.96 -25.76
N ASP A 10 -10.84 26.46 -26.74
CA ASP A 10 -11.27 26.66 -28.13
C ASP A 10 -10.95 25.45 -29.03
N GLU A 11 -10.69 24.27 -28.45
CA GLU A 11 -10.34 23.02 -29.14
C GLU A 11 -9.05 23.10 -29.99
N ARG A 12 -8.17 24.07 -29.67
CA ARG A 12 -6.87 24.20 -30.36
C ARG A 12 -5.84 23.31 -29.65
N PRO A 13 -4.98 22.58 -30.39
CA PRO A 13 -3.90 21.85 -29.79
C PRO A 13 -2.85 22.80 -29.19
N VAL A 14 -2.58 22.61 -27.91
CA VAL A 14 -1.57 23.37 -27.17
C VAL A 14 -0.47 22.41 -26.73
N ALA A 15 0.78 22.84 -26.91
CA ALA A 15 1.96 22.12 -26.40
C ALA A 15 2.59 22.92 -25.27
N THR A 16 2.88 22.26 -24.16
CA THR A 16 3.55 22.85 -23.00
C THR A 16 4.76 22.02 -22.59
N THR A 17 5.75 22.66 -21.99
CA THR A 17 6.87 21.99 -21.32
C THR A 17 6.58 21.64 -19.86
N LEU A 18 5.43 22.09 -19.33
CA LEU A 18 4.98 21.69 -18.00
C LEU A 18 4.60 20.20 -18.02
N GLU A 19 4.98 19.51 -16.97
CA GLU A 19 4.57 18.12 -16.76
C GLU A 19 3.30 18.10 -15.89
N PRO A 20 2.21 17.53 -16.37
CA PRO A 20 1.01 17.39 -15.54
C PRO A 20 1.23 16.37 -14.41
N ASP A 21 0.53 16.56 -13.30
CA ASP A 21 0.60 15.68 -12.13
C ASP A 21 0.01 14.28 -12.40
N ILE A 22 -0.77 14.13 -13.48
CA ILE A 22 -1.37 12.87 -13.93
C ILE A 22 -1.31 12.76 -15.44
N MET A 23 -0.92 11.59 -15.94
CA MET A 23 -0.91 11.26 -17.37
C MET A 23 -2.10 10.37 -17.75
N LEU A 24 -2.31 10.20 -19.05
CA LEU A 24 -3.31 9.27 -19.58
C LEU A 24 -3.07 7.85 -19.06
N GLY A 25 -4.09 7.25 -18.47
CA GLY A 25 -4.05 5.90 -17.92
C GLY A 25 -3.62 5.81 -16.45
N GLU A 26 -3.12 6.88 -15.86
CA GLU A 26 -2.64 6.90 -14.47
C GLU A 26 -3.74 7.20 -13.44
N PHE A 27 -3.41 6.91 -12.18
CA PHE A 27 -4.23 7.24 -11.00
C PHE A 27 -3.44 8.15 -10.08
N ARG A 28 -4.00 9.31 -9.72
CA ARG A 28 -3.35 10.28 -8.82
C ARG A 28 -4.35 10.95 -7.89
N LEU A 29 -3.86 11.37 -6.75
CA LEU A 29 -4.60 12.23 -5.83
C LEU A 29 -4.54 13.66 -6.33
N LEU A 30 -5.68 14.25 -6.66
CA LEU A 30 -5.80 15.62 -7.14
C LEU A 30 -6.79 16.42 -6.29
N GLN A 31 -6.56 17.74 -6.22
CA GLN A 31 -7.44 18.66 -5.51
C GLN A 31 -8.45 19.27 -6.46
N VAL A 32 -9.70 19.42 -6.01
CA VAL A 32 -10.73 20.15 -6.73
C VAL A 32 -10.44 21.66 -6.63
N ALA A 33 -10.22 22.31 -7.78
CA ALA A 33 -10.05 23.76 -7.87
C ALA A 33 -11.40 24.49 -7.80
N GLU A 34 -12.38 23.98 -8.58
CA GLU A 34 -13.73 24.56 -8.66
C GLU A 34 -14.77 23.49 -9.02
N VAL A 35 -16.02 23.78 -8.74
CA VAL A 35 -17.18 22.98 -9.17
C VAL A 35 -18.18 23.90 -9.87
N ASN A 36 -18.59 23.53 -11.10
CA ASN A 36 -19.59 24.27 -11.85
C ASN A 36 -20.66 23.33 -12.46
N GLU A 37 -21.46 23.81 -13.40
CA GLU A 37 -22.55 23.05 -14.03
C GLU A 37 -22.12 21.82 -14.83
N PHE A 38 -20.82 21.71 -15.23
CA PHE A 38 -20.28 20.58 -15.99
C PHE A 38 -19.69 19.48 -15.09
N GLY A 39 -19.23 19.84 -13.90
CA GLY A 39 -18.57 18.92 -12.98
C GLY A 39 -17.55 19.59 -12.09
N ALA A 40 -16.59 18.81 -11.61
CA ALA A 40 -15.45 19.27 -10.82
C ALA A 40 -14.22 19.43 -11.72
N PHE A 41 -13.46 20.48 -11.49
CA PHE A 41 -12.23 20.80 -12.19
C PHE A 41 -11.04 20.59 -11.25
N MET A 42 -10.14 19.69 -11.62
CA MET A 42 -9.02 19.27 -10.78
C MET A 42 -7.76 20.05 -11.14
N GLN A 43 -7.02 20.47 -10.12
CA GLN A 43 -5.66 20.95 -10.29
C GLN A 43 -4.77 19.77 -10.66
N TRP A 44 -4.03 19.89 -11.76
CA TRP A 44 -3.16 18.83 -12.28
C TRP A 44 -1.85 19.36 -12.87
N GLY A 45 -1.41 20.55 -12.43
CA GLY A 45 -0.15 21.16 -12.86
C GLY A 45 -0.21 21.98 -14.14
N LEU A 46 -1.37 22.03 -14.84
CA LEU A 46 -1.55 22.82 -16.06
C LEU A 46 -2.56 23.97 -15.83
N GLU A 47 -2.50 25.02 -16.68
CA GLU A 47 -3.42 26.16 -16.61
C GLU A 47 -4.88 25.74 -16.76
N LYS A 48 -5.15 24.84 -17.73
CA LYS A 48 -6.48 24.28 -17.91
C LYS A 48 -6.66 23.09 -16.98
N HIS A 49 -7.59 23.20 -16.04
CA HIS A 49 -7.92 22.14 -15.09
C HIS A 49 -8.48 20.90 -15.78
N LEU A 50 -8.24 19.71 -15.19
CA LEU A 50 -8.79 18.45 -15.66
C LEU A 50 -10.25 18.33 -15.21
N LEU A 51 -11.18 18.20 -16.16
CA LEU A 51 -12.61 18.04 -15.88
C LEU A 51 -12.93 16.62 -15.38
N VAL A 52 -13.67 16.53 -14.29
CA VAL A 52 -14.36 15.32 -13.83
C VAL A 52 -15.87 15.56 -13.91
N PRO A 53 -16.53 15.14 -14.99
CA PRO A 53 -17.98 15.35 -15.18
C PRO A 53 -18.78 14.68 -14.05
N PHE A 54 -19.98 15.17 -13.72
CA PHE A 54 -20.81 14.58 -12.67
C PHE A 54 -21.05 13.07 -12.87
N ARG A 55 -21.20 12.62 -14.13
CA ARG A 55 -21.36 11.19 -14.47
C ARG A 55 -20.14 10.32 -14.10
N GLU A 56 -18.96 10.96 -13.98
CA GLU A 56 -17.69 10.30 -13.63
C GLU A 56 -17.34 10.42 -12.13
N GLN A 57 -18.17 11.10 -11.37
CA GLN A 57 -18.02 11.20 -9.92
C GLN A 57 -18.77 10.06 -9.23
N ARG A 58 -18.15 9.39 -8.27
CA ARG A 58 -18.78 8.41 -7.41
C ARG A 58 -19.74 9.09 -6.43
N ASP A 59 -19.20 10.13 -5.77
CA ASP A 59 -19.94 11.03 -4.88
C ASP A 59 -19.68 12.46 -5.34
N LYS A 60 -20.64 13.37 -5.10
CA LYS A 60 -20.47 14.77 -5.47
C LYS A 60 -19.19 15.35 -4.88
N MET A 61 -18.30 15.79 -5.74
CA MET A 61 -17.05 16.41 -5.35
C MET A 61 -17.28 17.83 -4.82
N LYS A 62 -16.39 18.27 -3.92
CA LYS A 62 -16.44 19.58 -3.27
C LYS A 62 -15.12 20.30 -3.49
N GLU A 63 -15.19 21.61 -3.68
CA GLU A 63 -14.03 22.48 -3.80
C GLU A 63 -13.08 22.33 -2.64
N GLY A 64 -11.78 22.38 -2.92
CA GLY A 64 -10.70 22.22 -1.95
C GLY A 64 -10.47 20.79 -1.45
N GLN A 65 -11.37 19.83 -1.75
CA GLN A 65 -11.22 18.45 -1.33
C GLN A 65 -10.34 17.65 -2.31
N TRP A 66 -9.74 16.59 -1.80
CA TRP A 66 -8.82 15.72 -2.53
C TRP A 66 -9.50 14.40 -2.89
N TYR A 67 -9.29 13.95 -4.14
CA TYR A 67 -9.85 12.68 -4.64
C TYR A 67 -8.82 11.95 -5.51
N VAL A 68 -8.81 10.63 -5.42
CA VAL A 68 -8.05 9.80 -6.36
C VAL A 68 -8.81 9.79 -7.68
N ILE A 69 -8.14 10.20 -8.75
CA ILE A 69 -8.68 10.36 -10.10
C ILE A 69 -7.91 9.45 -11.06
N HIS A 70 -8.63 8.82 -11.97
CA HIS A 70 -8.07 8.19 -13.16
C HIS A 70 -8.23 9.14 -14.35
N CYS A 71 -7.16 9.35 -15.12
CA CYS A 71 -7.17 10.16 -16.33
C CYS A 71 -7.36 9.28 -17.55
N TYR A 72 -8.40 9.52 -18.34
CA TYR A 72 -8.67 8.78 -19.57
C TYR A 72 -9.03 9.70 -20.72
N LEU A 73 -8.93 9.18 -21.96
CA LEU A 73 -9.37 9.89 -23.17
C LEU A 73 -10.86 9.63 -23.39
N ASP A 74 -11.67 10.67 -23.36
CA ASP A 74 -13.08 10.56 -23.75
C ASP A 74 -13.18 10.51 -25.29
N GLU A 75 -13.51 9.35 -25.83
CA GLU A 75 -13.56 9.10 -27.27
C GLU A 75 -14.53 10.02 -28.02
N ARG A 76 -15.55 10.53 -27.34
CA ARG A 76 -16.56 11.41 -27.97
C ARG A 76 -16.04 12.83 -28.19
N SER A 77 -15.31 13.36 -27.23
CA SER A 77 -14.77 14.73 -27.26
C SER A 77 -13.31 14.79 -27.67
N GLY A 78 -12.58 13.66 -27.70
CA GLY A 78 -11.13 13.64 -27.92
C GLY A 78 -10.33 14.32 -26.83
N ARG A 79 -10.92 14.56 -25.65
CA ARG A 79 -10.30 15.28 -24.53
C ARG A 79 -9.91 14.34 -23.39
N LEU A 80 -8.86 14.71 -22.67
CA LEU A 80 -8.55 14.07 -21.40
C LEU A 80 -9.60 14.45 -20.36
N VAL A 81 -10.11 13.45 -19.65
CA VAL A 81 -11.17 13.56 -18.65
C VAL A 81 -10.78 12.74 -17.43
N GLY A 82 -11.07 13.26 -16.24
CA GLY A 82 -10.89 12.54 -15.01
C GLY A 82 -12.12 11.73 -14.59
N SER A 83 -11.90 10.61 -13.94
CA SER A 83 -12.96 9.80 -13.30
C SER A 83 -12.57 9.41 -11.89
N ASN A 84 -13.52 9.53 -10.96
CA ASN A 84 -13.41 8.95 -9.61
C ASN A 84 -14.16 7.61 -9.48
N LYS A 85 -14.76 7.11 -10.57
CA LYS A 85 -15.35 5.77 -10.66
C LYS A 85 -14.28 4.75 -11.03
N LEU A 86 -13.28 4.59 -10.17
CA LEU A 86 -12.04 3.85 -10.41
C LEU A 86 -12.28 2.39 -10.79
N ASP A 87 -13.36 1.79 -10.28
CA ASP A 87 -13.75 0.40 -10.54
C ASP A 87 -13.89 0.05 -12.03
N ARG A 88 -14.18 1.03 -12.88
CA ARG A 88 -14.35 0.85 -14.33
C ARG A 88 -13.04 0.62 -15.09
N PHE A 89 -11.93 1.03 -14.49
CA PHE A 89 -10.60 1.01 -15.10
C PHE A 89 -9.70 -0.06 -14.47
N LEU A 90 -10.23 -0.81 -13.51
CA LEU A 90 -9.51 -1.85 -12.79
C LEU A 90 -10.20 -3.19 -13.02
N SER A 91 -9.43 -4.22 -13.29
CA SER A 91 -9.96 -5.59 -13.40
C SER A 91 -9.05 -6.59 -12.70
N ASN A 92 -9.69 -7.55 -12.03
CA ASN A 92 -9.06 -8.73 -11.48
C ASN A 92 -9.45 -10.02 -12.24
N ASP A 93 -10.04 -9.89 -13.45
CA ASP A 93 -10.46 -11.06 -14.24
C ASP A 93 -9.26 -11.93 -14.66
N SER A 94 -8.12 -11.29 -14.88
CA SER A 94 -6.85 -11.96 -15.15
C SER A 94 -5.75 -11.30 -14.31
N VAL A 95 -5.25 -12.03 -13.33
CA VAL A 95 -4.18 -11.56 -12.43
C VAL A 95 -2.90 -12.30 -12.77
N ASP A 96 -1.93 -11.58 -13.33
CA ASP A 96 -0.62 -12.12 -13.70
C ASP A 96 0.41 -11.97 -12.57
N LEU A 97 -0.02 -11.74 -11.32
CA LEU A 97 0.81 -11.58 -10.14
C LEU A 97 0.98 -12.90 -9.41
N LYS A 98 2.05 -12.98 -8.63
CA LYS A 98 2.33 -14.12 -7.75
C LYS A 98 2.20 -13.71 -6.29
N GLU A 99 1.87 -14.66 -5.43
CA GLU A 99 1.95 -14.44 -3.99
C GLU A 99 3.36 -14.01 -3.59
N TRP A 100 3.45 -13.01 -2.74
CA TRP A 100 4.68 -12.35 -2.27
C TRP A 100 5.43 -11.53 -3.32
N GLU A 101 4.86 -11.31 -4.48
CA GLU A 101 5.38 -10.37 -5.46
C GLU A 101 5.26 -8.93 -4.94
N GLN A 102 6.33 -8.14 -5.13
CA GLN A 102 6.32 -6.71 -4.81
C GLN A 102 5.50 -5.96 -5.84
N VAL A 103 4.70 -5.02 -5.37
CA VAL A 103 3.78 -4.22 -6.17
C VAL A 103 3.74 -2.79 -5.68
N ASP A 104 3.42 -1.88 -6.59
CA ASP A 104 3.12 -0.49 -6.27
C ASP A 104 1.64 -0.33 -5.97
N LEU A 105 1.34 0.41 -4.91
CA LEU A 105 -0.01 0.61 -4.42
C LEU A 105 -0.38 2.09 -4.43
N VAL A 106 -1.61 2.40 -4.85
CA VAL A 106 -2.24 3.69 -4.60
C VAL A 106 -3.41 3.47 -3.63
N VAL A 107 -3.37 4.11 -2.47
CA VAL A 107 -4.43 4.00 -1.46
C VAL A 107 -5.63 4.82 -1.91
N THR A 108 -6.81 4.20 -2.04
CA THR A 108 -7.99 4.88 -2.61
C THR A 108 -9.03 5.26 -1.59
N ARG A 109 -9.36 4.38 -0.66
CA ARG A 109 -10.37 4.63 0.38
C ARG A 109 -10.27 3.65 1.54
N GLN A 110 -10.81 4.07 2.67
CA GLN A 110 -11.02 3.20 3.82
C GLN A 110 -12.39 2.52 3.73
N THR A 111 -12.45 1.25 4.13
CA THR A 111 -13.65 0.42 4.25
C THR A 111 -13.74 -0.18 5.65
N ASP A 112 -14.81 -0.90 5.96
CA ASP A 112 -14.97 -1.58 7.26
C ASP A 112 -13.93 -2.68 7.50
N LEU A 113 -13.33 -3.24 6.44
CA LEU A 113 -12.35 -4.33 6.51
C LEU A 113 -10.89 -3.86 6.47
N GLY A 114 -10.64 -2.68 5.92
CA GLY A 114 -9.30 -2.17 5.68
C GLY A 114 -9.27 -1.09 4.61
N TRP A 115 -8.15 -0.97 3.93
CA TRP A 115 -7.93 0.02 2.89
C TRP A 115 -8.00 -0.61 1.50
N GLU A 116 -8.86 -0.09 0.65
CA GLU A 116 -8.81 -0.42 -0.78
C GLU A 116 -7.63 0.26 -1.44
N VAL A 117 -6.93 -0.49 -2.27
CA VAL A 117 -5.75 -0.03 -2.99
C VAL A 117 -5.82 -0.43 -4.46
N ILE A 118 -5.23 0.38 -5.31
CA ILE A 118 -4.92 0.02 -6.70
C ILE A 118 -3.55 -0.63 -6.70
N VAL A 119 -3.43 -1.76 -7.37
CA VAL A 119 -2.20 -2.56 -7.48
C VAL A 119 -1.67 -2.45 -8.90
N ASN A 120 -0.43 -1.95 -9.06
CA ASN A 120 0.25 -1.77 -10.34
C ASN A 120 -0.62 -1.09 -11.41
N GLU A 121 -1.44 -0.10 -11.00
CA GLU A 121 -2.37 0.66 -11.87
C GLU A 121 -3.40 -0.20 -12.65
N ARG A 122 -3.57 -1.48 -12.29
CA ARG A 122 -4.41 -2.44 -13.03
C ARG A 122 -5.44 -3.17 -12.19
N HIS A 123 -5.08 -3.53 -10.96
CA HIS A 123 -5.89 -4.44 -10.15
C HIS A 123 -6.40 -3.76 -8.88
N LYS A 124 -7.48 -4.32 -8.32
CA LYS A 124 -7.99 -3.95 -7.00
C LYS A 124 -7.39 -4.86 -5.95
N GLY A 125 -6.93 -4.27 -4.84
CA GLY A 125 -6.44 -4.98 -3.68
C GLY A 125 -7.07 -4.47 -2.38
N LEU A 126 -6.93 -5.24 -1.32
CA LEU A 126 -7.34 -4.88 0.03
C LEU A 126 -6.17 -5.05 0.99
N VAL A 127 -5.85 -4.00 1.71
CA VAL A 127 -4.93 -4.03 2.85
C VAL A 127 -5.77 -4.05 4.13
N TYR A 128 -5.76 -5.14 4.86
CA TYR A 128 -6.49 -5.23 6.13
C TYR A 128 -5.88 -4.33 7.20
N PHE A 129 -6.69 -3.86 8.15
CA PHE A 129 -6.19 -2.99 9.24
C PHE A 129 -5.05 -3.60 10.05
N ASN A 130 -5.02 -4.93 10.22
CA ASN A 130 -3.94 -5.64 10.92
C ASN A 130 -2.63 -5.75 10.13
N GLU A 131 -2.63 -5.36 8.85
CA GLU A 131 -1.43 -5.25 7.99
C GLU A 131 -0.87 -3.81 7.95
N VAL A 132 -1.59 -2.85 8.56
CA VAL A 132 -1.21 -1.43 8.57
C VAL A 132 -0.43 -1.13 9.85
N PHE A 133 0.88 -0.94 9.74
CA PHE A 133 1.78 -0.68 10.88
C PHE A 133 2.27 0.77 10.94
N LYS A 134 1.99 1.55 9.91
CA LYS A 134 2.28 2.99 9.82
C LYS A 134 1.02 3.69 9.31
N PRO A 135 0.78 4.95 9.74
CA PRO A 135 -0.33 5.72 9.20
C PRO A 135 -0.25 5.77 7.66
N ILE A 136 -1.36 5.51 7.01
CA ILE A 136 -1.54 5.66 5.56
C ILE A 136 -2.75 6.54 5.28
N ASN A 137 -2.71 7.29 4.20
CA ASN A 137 -3.75 8.22 3.80
C ASN A 137 -4.23 7.92 2.37
N ILE A 138 -5.42 8.40 2.05
CA ILE A 138 -5.94 8.34 0.67
C ILE A 138 -4.97 9.10 -0.24
N GLY A 139 -4.60 8.47 -1.36
CA GLY A 139 -3.66 9.01 -2.34
C GLY A 139 -2.21 8.64 -2.10
N ASP A 140 -1.85 8.05 -0.97
CA ASP A 140 -0.49 7.57 -0.75
C ASP A 140 -0.10 6.56 -1.82
N VAL A 141 1.09 6.75 -2.40
CA VAL A 141 1.73 5.80 -3.31
C VAL A 141 2.81 5.07 -2.51
N ILE A 142 2.57 3.81 -2.22
CA ILE A 142 3.41 3.03 -1.30
C ILE A 142 3.72 1.64 -1.86
N PRO A 143 4.89 1.06 -1.57
CA PRO A 143 5.18 -0.31 -1.93
C PRO A 143 4.41 -1.28 -1.02
N GLY A 144 4.04 -2.43 -1.60
CA GLY A 144 3.46 -3.54 -0.88
C GLY A 144 3.83 -4.86 -1.53
N CYS A 145 3.23 -5.94 -1.05
CA CYS A 145 3.34 -7.25 -1.68
C CYS A 145 1.99 -7.96 -1.71
N VAL A 146 1.78 -8.79 -2.73
CA VAL A 146 0.60 -9.65 -2.83
C VAL A 146 0.71 -10.74 -1.77
N LYS A 147 -0.14 -10.71 -0.75
CA LYS A 147 -0.14 -11.71 0.32
C LYS A 147 -0.84 -13.00 -0.10
N THR A 148 -1.99 -12.85 -0.74
CA THR A 148 -2.81 -13.97 -1.21
C THR A 148 -3.62 -13.56 -2.42
N ILE A 149 -3.69 -14.44 -3.41
CA ILE A 149 -4.61 -14.34 -4.53
C ILE A 149 -5.75 -15.32 -4.26
N ARG A 150 -6.95 -14.78 -4.00
CA ARG A 150 -8.12 -15.59 -3.68
C ARG A 150 -8.66 -16.30 -4.92
N LYS A 151 -9.47 -17.33 -4.72
CA LYS A 151 -10.13 -18.07 -5.81
C LYS A 151 -11.06 -17.22 -6.69
N ASP A 152 -11.56 -16.12 -6.14
CA ASP A 152 -12.37 -15.11 -6.84
C ASP A 152 -11.52 -13.95 -7.39
N ASN A 153 -10.22 -14.16 -7.55
CA ASN A 153 -9.22 -13.21 -8.03
C ASN A 153 -9.08 -11.92 -7.21
N LYS A 154 -9.64 -11.86 -6.00
CA LYS A 154 -9.37 -10.75 -5.09
C LYS A 154 -7.96 -10.84 -4.53
N LEU A 155 -7.31 -9.69 -4.41
CA LEU A 155 -5.95 -9.56 -3.92
C LEU A 155 -5.96 -9.09 -2.47
N ASP A 156 -5.42 -9.92 -1.57
CA ASP A 156 -5.07 -9.49 -0.22
C ASP A 156 -3.63 -8.99 -0.25
N ILE A 157 -3.44 -7.76 0.21
CA ILE A 157 -2.16 -7.06 0.13
C ILE A 157 -1.57 -6.90 1.54
N SER A 158 -0.25 -7.05 1.65
CA SER A 158 0.52 -6.72 2.85
C SER A 158 1.44 -5.53 2.58
N LEU A 159 1.54 -4.63 3.55
CA LEU A 159 2.51 -3.51 3.54
C LEU A 159 3.87 -3.91 4.13
N GLN A 160 4.02 -5.17 4.53
CA GLN A 160 5.28 -5.66 5.06
C GLN A 160 6.19 -6.12 3.94
N PRO A 161 7.48 -5.72 3.92
CA PRO A 161 8.46 -6.28 3.00
C PRO A 161 8.58 -7.79 3.16
N LEU A 162 8.87 -8.52 2.08
CA LEU A 162 9.27 -9.92 2.11
C LEU A 162 10.37 -10.13 3.17
N GLY A 163 10.11 -10.97 4.15
CA GLY A 163 11.06 -11.24 5.24
C GLY A 163 10.90 -10.35 6.48
N SER A 164 10.13 -9.27 6.44
CA SER A 164 9.71 -8.56 7.65
C SER A 164 8.37 -9.12 8.16
N LYS A 165 8.34 -10.37 8.60
CA LYS A 165 7.44 -10.68 9.69
C LYS A 165 7.87 -9.74 10.80
N VAL A 166 7.01 -8.74 11.13
CA VAL A 166 7.19 -7.99 12.37
C VAL A 166 7.26 -9.07 13.43
N LEU A 167 8.47 -9.31 13.92
CA LEU A 167 8.70 -10.25 15.01
C LEU A 167 7.69 -9.86 16.08
N GLU A 168 6.87 -10.80 16.53
CA GLU A 168 6.02 -10.53 17.69
C GLU A 168 6.89 -9.81 18.74
N PRO A 169 6.38 -8.83 19.47
CA PRO A 169 7.20 -8.03 20.39
C PRO A 169 8.12 -8.88 21.25
N ALA A 170 7.67 -10.07 21.63
CA ALA A 170 8.47 -11.06 22.35
C ALA A 170 9.64 -11.62 21.53
N ALA A 171 9.40 -11.99 20.28
CA ALA A 171 10.42 -12.51 19.38
C ALA A 171 11.47 -11.43 19.03
N LYS A 172 11.03 -10.19 18.82
CA LYS A 172 11.92 -9.05 18.60
C LYS A 172 12.82 -8.81 19.81
N LYS A 173 12.25 -8.76 21.02
CA LYS A 173 13.01 -8.57 22.26
C LYS A 173 14.02 -9.69 22.51
N ILE A 174 13.63 -10.95 22.27
CA ILE A 174 14.54 -12.10 22.37
C ILE A 174 15.71 -11.96 21.38
N TYR A 175 15.44 -11.58 20.13
CA TYR A 175 16.46 -11.45 19.11
C TYR A 175 17.41 -10.27 19.36
N GLU A 176 16.93 -9.15 19.89
CA GLU A 176 17.74 -8.01 20.30
C GLU A 176 18.67 -8.39 21.45
N VAL A 177 18.15 -9.00 22.52
CA VAL A 177 18.97 -9.46 23.67
C VAL A 177 20.00 -10.49 23.22
N LEU A 178 19.66 -11.42 22.30
CA LEU A 178 20.64 -12.35 21.73
C LEU A 178 21.78 -11.63 21.01
N LYS A 179 21.49 -10.61 20.20
CA LYS A 179 22.51 -9.80 19.50
C LYS A 179 23.43 -9.09 20.49
N GLU A 180 22.87 -8.48 21.53
CA GLU A 180 23.62 -7.77 22.57
C GLU A 180 24.56 -8.71 23.35
N ASN A 181 24.22 -10.00 23.46
CA ASN A 181 25.02 -11.03 24.12
C ASN A 181 25.91 -11.84 23.15
N GLY A 182 26.27 -11.27 22.00
CA GLY A 182 27.18 -11.93 21.07
C GLY A 182 26.59 -13.12 20.32
N GLY A 183 25.27 -13.19 20.24
CA GLY A 183 24.55 -14.20 19.43
C GLY A 183 24.24 -15.52 20.15
N PHE A 184 24.62 -15.66 21.41
CA PHE A 184 24.33 -16.84 22.23
C PHE A 184 23.74 -16.46 23.59
N LEU A 185 22.82 -17.28 24.08
CA LEU A 185 22.24 -17.18 25.44
C LEU A 185 21.99 -18.57 25.99
N GLY A 186 22.50 -18.84 27.23
CA GLY A 186 22.30 -20.10 27.92
C GLY A 186 20.86 -20.34 28.43
N LEU A 187 19.87 -19.79 27.73
CA LEU A 187 18.46 -19.98 28.05
C LEU A 187 17.77 -20.66 26.85
N HIS A 188 16.84 -21.56 27.14
CA HIS A 188 16.07 -22.29 26.13
C HIS A 188 14.62 -22.50 26.58
N ASP A 189 13.84 -23.22 25.81
CA ASP A 189 12.40 -23.44 26.06
C ASP A 189 12.08 -24.18 27.37
N LYS A 190 13.06 -24.87 27.96
CA LYS A 190 12.94 -25.61 29.24
C LYS A 190 13.48 -24.84 30.45
N SER A 191 14.21 -23.73 30.26
CA SER A 191 14.76 -22.89 31.36
C SER A 191 13.71 -22.48 32.39
N ALA A 192 14.14 -22.20 33.61
CA ALA A 192 13.25 -21.81 34.69
C ALA A 192 12.49 -20.50 34.40
N PRO A 193 11.23 -20.36 34.83
CA PRO A 193 10.45 -19.13 34.60
C PRO A 193 11.10 -17.88 35.19
N GLU A 194 11.82 -18.03 36.31
CA GLU A 194 12.54 -16.97 37.01
C GLU A 194 13.67 -16.43 36.11
N GLU A 195 14.52 -17.29 35.60
CA GLU A 195 15.64 -16.95 34.73
C GLU A 195 15.16 -16.20 33.46
N ILE A 196 14.06 -16.68 32.88
CA ILE A 196 13.45 -16.04 31.70
C ILE A 196 12.90 -14.65 32.05
N ARG A 197 12.30 -14.51 33.22
CA ARG A 197 11.74 -13.24 33.70
C ARG A 197 12.84 -12.22 33.97
N ASP A 198 13.94 -12.65 34.59
CA ASP A 198 15.07 -11.77 34.92
C ASP A 198 15.73 -11.19 33.68
N VAL A 199 15.93 -12.00 32.63
CA VAL A 199 16.60 -11.58 31.41
C VAL A 199 15.62 -10.84 30.45
N PHE A 200 14.43 -11.41 30.25
CA PHE A 200 13.51 -10.92 29.18
C PHE A 200 12.32 -10.14 29.70
N GLN A 201 12.05 -10.09 31.01
CA GLN A 201 10.88 -9.47 31.63
C GLN A 201 9.56 -9.92 30.99
N MET A 202 9.45 -11.22 30.68
CA MET A 202 8.27 -11.84 30.10
C MET A 202 7.96 -13.21 30.72
N SER A 203 6.74 -13.70 30.49
CA SER A 203 6.35 -15.03 30.97
C SER A 203 7.01 -16.12 30.11
N LYS A 204 7.24 -17.31 30.70
CA LYS A 204 7.75 -18.50 29.99
C LYS A 204 6.87 -18.88 28.80
N LYS A 205 5.54 -18.67 28.89
CA LYS A 205 4.61 -18.91 27.76
C LYS A 205 4.87 -17.93 26.59
N THR A 206 5.06 -16.65 26.89
CA THR A 206 5.39 -15.60 25.93
C THR A 206 6.77 -15.85 25.30
N PHE A 207 7.76 -16.20 26.10
CA PHE A 207 9.11 -16.58 25.66
C PHE A 207 9.09 -17.75 24.68
N LYS A 208 8.43 -18.86 25.04
CA LYS A 208 8.28 -20.02 24.13
C LYS A 208 7.62 -19.65 22.80
N LYS A 209 6.61 -18.81 22.84
CA LYS A 209 5.96 -18.34 21.62
C LYS A 209 6.92 -17.53 20.73
N GLY A 210 7.69 -16.62 21.33
CA GLY A 210 8.72 -15.84 20.63
C GLY A 210 9.84 -16.70 20.04
N LEU A 211 10.35 -17.68 20.81
CA LEU A 211 11.32 -18.66 20.32
C LEU A 211 10.77 -19.47 19.11
N GLY A 212 9.52 -19.93 19.21
CA GLY A 212 8.88 -20.68 18.13
C GLY A 212 8.77 -19.87 16.84
N THR A 213 8.56 -18.55 16.95
CA THR A 213 8.55 -17.61 15.80
C THR A 213 9.94 -17.50 15.20
N LEU A 214 10.97 -17.22 16.01
CA LEU A 214 12.36 -17.08 15.55
C LEU A 214 12.90 -18.36 14.92
N TYR A 215 12.58 -19.51 15.50
CA TYR A 215 12.98 -20.82 14.99
C TYR A 215 12.34 -21.12 13.63
N LYS A 216 11.03 -20.87 13.47
CA LYS A 216 10.33 -21.00 12.18
C LYS A 216 10.88 -20.09 11.09
N GLU A 217 11.37 -18.91 11.48
CA GLU A 217 12.00 -17.94 10.58
C GLU A 217 13.48 -18.25 10.31
N ARG A 218 14.00 -19.36 10.86
CA ARG A 218 15.42 -19.77 10.74
C ARG A 218 16.40 -18.67 11.18
N LYS A 219 16.01 -17.87 12.15
CA LYS A 219 16.86 -16.82 12.75
C LYS A 219 17.67 -17.30 13.94
N ILE A 220 17.23 -18.38 14.56
CA ILE A 220 17.90 -18.99 15.72
C ILE A 220 17.92 -20.51 15.60
N LYS A 221 18.90 -21.11 16.28
CA LYS A 221 18.98 -22.53 16.62
C LYS A 221 18.72 -22.70 18.11
N ILE A 222 17.94 -23.72 18.48
CA ILE A 222 17.67 -24.07 19.88
C ILE A 222 18.46 -25.32 20.16
N GLU A 223 19.36 -25.25 21.12
CA GLU A 223 20.24 -26.35 21.56
C GLU A 223 19.98 -26.68 23.04
N PRO A 224 20.45 -27.83 23.54
CA PRO A 224 20.22 -28.22 24.95
C PRO A 224 20.82 -27.24 25.98
N ASP A 225 21.83 -26.50 25.61
CA ASP A 225 22.59 -25.54 26.40
C ASP A 225 22.19 -24.08 26.20
N GLY A 226 21.34 -23.82 25.21
CA GLY A 226 20.87 -22.45 24.93
C GLY A 226 20.29 -22.21 23.57
N ILE A 227 20.25 -20.93 23.19
CA ILE A 227 19.80 -20.46 21.87
C ILE A 227 20.91 -19.65 21.19
N THR A 228 21.10 -19.89 19.89
CA THR A 228 22.13 -19.24 19.07
C THR A 228 21.50 -18.56 17.86
N ILE A 229 21.98 -17.37 17.48
CA ILE A 229 21.60 -16.73 16.21
C ILE A 229 22.16 -17.52 15.04
N LEU A 230 21.35 -17.70 14.00
CA LEU A 230 21.79 -18.19 12.69
C LEU A 230 22.05 -16.96 11.79
N GLU A 231 23.24 -16.90 11.18
CA GLU A 231 23.60 -15.91 10.17
C GLU A 231 22.84 -16.10 8.85
#